data_0a992e0e2bbcfe93a972e0b0a65f6bd1
#
_entry.id   0a992e0e2bbcfe93a972e0b0a65f6bd1
#
_cell.length_a   1.000
_cell.length_b   1.000
_cell.length_c   1.000
_cell.angle_alpha   90.00
_cell.angle_beta   90.00
_cell.angle_gamma   90.00
#
_symmetry.space_group_name_H-M   'P 1'
#
loop_
_entity.id
_entity.type
_entity.pdbx_description
1 polymer ?
#
loop_
_entity_poly.entity_id
_entity_poly.type
_entity_poly.pdbx_seq_one_letter_code
_entity_poly.pdbx_strand_id
1 'polypeptide(L)'
;MEYNDMQYNDLNPSPQLDQKTLNKMVWRSLFLQASFNYERMQAAGWLYSILPGLEKIHTNDEDLAKSMEHNLEFFNTHPFLINFVMGIILSLEQNKVDIPTIRAVRVAAMGPLGGIGDALFWFTLVPIVAGISSNMALQGNFAGPILFLVVFNLFQFIIRFWLMNWSYKMGESAIDMLTANAREFTRAASILGVIVVGALVSVYGSTEIALKVDNGTTQAPIPIETVVDNAELPDYADYLYVDGNTDELAEGSSVRDLGNGKSQISFTTYEEQPVQIDIQKVLDGIIPDLVPLAITLLLYWLLAKKKWTPIYCIMLLLVMGVLGAYIGLF
;
A
#
# COMPACT_ATOMS: atom_id res chain seq x y z
N MET A 1 33.13 -12.19 21.76
CA MET A 1 32.24 -13.27 22.26
C MET A 1 32.95 -14.57 22.00
N GLU A 2 33.26 -15.32 23.05
CA GLU A 2 33.84 -16.64 22.92
C GLU A 2 32.80 -17.61 22.32
N TYR A 3 33.27 -18.69 21.67
CA TYR A 3 32.39 -19.69 20.99
C TYR A 3 31.39 -20.33 21.96
N ASN A 4 31.73 -20.39 23.28
CA ASN A 4 30.86 -20.89 24.34
C ASN A 4 29.65 -19.99 24.63
N ASP A 5 29.68 -18.71 24.27
CA ASP A 5 28.56 -17.78 24.49
C ASP A 5 27.48 -17.92 23.41
N MET A 6 27.72 -18.73 22.38
CA MET A 6 26.85 -18.90 21.23
C MET A 6 25.97 -20.17 21.28
N GLN A 7 26.07 -20.96 22.37
CA GLN A 7 25.27 -22.15 22.55
C GLN A 7 24.58 -22.16 23.91
N TYR A 8 23.46 -22.88 23.98
CA TYR A 8 22.78 -23.16 25.25
C TYR A 8 23.52 -24.19 26.04
N ASN A 9 23.40 -24.16 27.37
CA ASN A 9 23.98 -25.15 28.27
C ASN A 9 23.22 -26.46 28.21
N ASP A 10 21.87 -26.37 28.14
CA ASP A 10 21.01 -27.54 27.90
C ASP A 10 20.69 -27.66 26.42
N LEU A 11 21.18 -28.71 25.79
CA LEU A 11 20.96 -29.01 24.37
C LEU A 11 19.83 -30.01 24.14
N ASN A 12 19.15 -30.46 25.19
CA ASN A 12 18.01 -31.37 25.02
C ASN A 12 16.81 -30.59 24.52
N PRO A 13 16.14 -31.06 23.43
CA PRO A 13 14.92 -30.44 22.95
C PRO A 13 13.84 -30.36 24.06
N SER A 14 13.20 -29.21 24.15
CA SER A 14 12.13 -28.99 25.12
C SER A 14 10.79 -29.55 24.59
N PRO A 15 9.85 -29.90 25.48
CA PRO A 15 8.51 -30.30 25.06
C PRO A 15 7.81 -29.23 24.23
N GLN A 16 6.86 -29.65 23.39
CA GLN A 16 6.05 -28.73 22.59
C GLN A 16 5.27 -27.75 23.48
N LEU A 17 5.20 -26.49 23.01
CA LEU A 17 4.42 -25.47 23.68
C LEU A 17 2.92 -25.75 23.53
N ASP A 18 2.20 -25.58 24.62
CA ASP A 18 0.75 -25.71 24.62
C ASP A 18 0.06 -24.54 23.87
N GLN A 19 -1.13 -24.81 23.37
CA GLN A 19 -1.93 -23.82 22.63
C GLN A 19 -2.24 -22.57 23.45
N LYS A 20 -2.36 -22.67 24.76
CA LYS A 20 -2.60 -21.53 25.64
C LYS A 20 -1.41 -20.57 25.65
N THR A 21 -0.19 -21.11 25.65
CA THR A 21 1.04 -20.31 25.54
C THR A 21 1.17 -19.66 24.19
N LEU A 22 0.91 -20.39 23.08
CA LEU A 22 0.91 -19.82 21.74
C LEU A 22 -0.10 -18.66 21.63
N ASN A 23 -1.33 -18.87 22.10
CA ASN A 23 -2.35 -17.82 22.10
C ASN A 23 -1.96 -16.61 22.97
N LYS A 24 -1.33 -16.83 24.15
CA LYS A 24 -0.83 -15.75 25.01
C LYS A 24 0.18 -14.87 24.25
N MET A 25 1.07 -15.50 23.48
CA MET A 25 2.06 -14.77 22.68
C MET A 25 1.42 -13.99 21.52
N VAL A 26 0.38 -14.56 20.87
CA VAL A 26 -0.39 -13.81 19.85
C VAL A 26 -1.00 -12.54 20.45
N TRP A 27 -1.60 -12.61 21.64
CA TRP A 27 -2.15 -11.43 22.31
C TRP A 27 -1.06 -10.43 22.71
N ARG A 28 0.08 -10.89 23.22
CA ARG A 28 1.22 -10.02 23.53
C ARG A 28 1.81 -9.35 22.30
N SER A 29 1.73 -9.97 21.13
CA SER A 29 2.23 -9.40 19.88
C SER A 29 1.51 -8.11 19.44
N LEU A 30 0.37 -7.79 20.02
CA LEU A 30 -0.31 -6.50 19.82
C LEU A 30 0.52 -5.33 20.38
N PHE A 31 1.38 -5.58 21.36
CA PHE A 31 2.26 -4.60 21.99
C PHE A 31 3.64 -4.52 21.33
N LEU A 32 3.83 -5.13 20.15
CA LEU A 32 5.11 -5.14 19.44
C LEU A 32 5.76 -3.75 19.33
N GLN A 33 4.96 -2.74 19.04
CA GLN A 33 5.43 -1.37 18.81
C GLN A 33 5.31 -0.45 20.04
N ALA A 34 4.90 -0.97 21.20
CA ALA A 34 4.69 -0.14 22.40
C ALA A 34 5.98 0.52 22.93
N SER A 35 7.14 -0.06 22.64
CA SER A 35 8.46 0.44 23.03
C SER A 35 9.38 0.69 21.83
N PHE A 36 8.79 1.07 20.69
CA PHE A 36 9.52 1.35 19.45
C PHE A 36 10.55 2.47 19.64
N ASN A 37 11.76 2.25 19.12
CA ASN A 37 12.85 3.24 19.17
C ASN A 37 13.76 3.08 17.94
N TYR A 38 14.55 4.12 17.62
CA TYR A 38 15.41 4.11 16.43
C TYR A 38 16.62 3.18 16.52
N GLU A 39 17.08 2.83 17.72
CA GLU A 39 18.27 2.00 17.90
C GLU A 39 17.97 0.52 17.60
N ARG A 40 16.87 -0.01 18.16
CA ARG A 40 16.53 -1.44 18.11
C ARG A 40 15.16 -1.73 17.52
N MET A 41 14.44 -0.70 17.06
CA MET A 41 13.12 -0.76 16.45
C MET A 41 12.08 -1.46 17.34
N GLN A 42 11.66 -2.66 16.99
CA GLN A 42 10.61 -3.44 17.66
C GLN A 42 11.17 -4.45 18.70
N ALA A 43 12.47 -4.46 18.97
CA ALA A 43 13.13 -5.52 19.72
C ALA A 43 12.53 -5.79 21.11
N ALA A 44 12.23 -4.75 21.90
CA ALA A 44 11.65 -4.94 23.23
C ALA A 44 10.22 -5.49 23.17
N GLY A 45 9.40 -5.03 22.20
CA GLY A 45 8.06 -5.58 21.96
C GLY A 45 8.13 -7.01 21.42
N TRP A 46 9.14 -7.34 20.63
CA TRP A 46 9.42 -8.70 20.19
C TRP A 46 9.69 -9.61 21.37
N LEU A 47 10.67 -9.26 22.21
CA LEU A 47 10.98 -10.07 23.41
C LEU A 47 9.77 -10.18 24.32
N TYR A 48 9.05 -9.10 24.61
CA TYR A 48 7.81 -9.15 25.40
C TYR A 48 6.80 -10.16 24.86
N SER A 49 6.70 -10.22 23.54
CA SER A 49 5.73 -11.11 22.88
C SER A 49 6.13 -12.57 22.96
N ILE A 50 7.41 -12.90 22.70
CA ILE A 50 7.92 -14.28 22.63
C ILE A 50 8.25 -14.86 24.00
N LEU A 51 8.50 -14.02 25.02
CA LEU A 51 8.97 -14.41 26.35
C LEU A 51 8.18 -15.55 27.00
N PRO A 52 6.83 -15.62 26.96
CA PRO A 52 6.12 -16.75 27.58
C PRO A 52 6.46 -18.12 26.99
N GLY A 53 6.91 -18.16 25.75
CA GLY A 53 7.41 -19.38 25.11
C GLY A 53 8.83 -19.69 25.57
N LEU A 54 9.72 -18.67 25.61
CA LEU A 54 11.11 -18.83 26.05
C LEU A 54 11.20 -19.32 27.50
N GLU A 55 10.39 -18.79 28.41
CA GLU A 55 10.31 -19.22 29.81
C GLU A 55 9.93 -20.71 29.97
N LYS A 56 9.20 -21.29 29.03
CA LYS A 56 8.85 -22.71 29.01
C LYS A 56 9.91 -23.58 28.34
N ILE A 57 10.60 -23.04 27.36
CA ILE A 57 11.65 -23.73 26.61
C ILE A 57 12.96 -23.79 27.42
N HIS A 58 13.33 -22.71 28.08
CA HIS A 58 14.54 -22.59 28.85
C HIS A 58 14.21 -22.58 30.35
N THR A 59 14.43 -23.72 31.00
CA THR A 59 14.09 -23.93 32.42
C THR A 59 15.25 -23.51 33.36
N ASN A 60 16.44 -23.25 32.83
CA ASN A 60 17.53 -22.69 33.59
C ASN A 60 17.71 -21.20 33.26
N ASP A 61 18.09 -20.41 34.26
CA ASP A 61 18.19 -18.96 34.16
C ASP A 61 19.30 -18.48 33.21
N GLU A 62 20.38 -19.24 33.04
CA GLU A 62 21.48 -18.85 32.16
C GLU A 62 21.08 -18.96 30.70
N ASP A 63 20.45 -20.06 30.28
CA ASP A 63 20.00 -20.25 28.92
C ASP A 63 18.83 -19.31 28.59
N LEU A 64 17.93 -19.06 29.55
CA LEU A 64 16.88 -18.07 29.39
C LEU A 64 17.49 -16.67 29.20
N ALA A 65 18.48 -16.29 29.98
CA ALA A 65 19.16 -15.02 29.86
C ALA A 65 19.83 -14.87 28.47
N LYS A 66 20.55 -15.89 27.99
CA LYS A 66 21.16 -15.91 26.65
C LYS A 66 20.08 -15.74 25.54
N SER A 67 18.96 -16.48 25.67
CA SER A 67 17.85 -16.36 24.72
C SER A 67 17.22 -14.98 24.75
N MET A 68 16.99 -14.40 25.92
CA MET A 68 16.47 -13.04 26.06
C MET A 68 17.42 -11.99 25.46
N GLU A 69 18.73 -12.13 25.69
CA GLU A 69 19.75 -11.20 25.21
C GLU A 69 19.73 -11.11 23.68
N HIS A 70 19.84 -12.25 22.97
CA HIS A 70 19.84 -12.22 21.52
C HIS A 70 18.46 -11.84 20.94
N ASN A 71 17.37 -12.10 21.65
CA ASN A 71 16.03 -11.66 21.24
C ASN A 71 15.77 -10.16 21.50
N LEU A 72 16.65 -9.45 22.22
CA LEU A 72 16.65 -7.99 22.35
C LEU A 72 17.47 -7.27 21.27
N GLU A 73 18.06 -7.98 20.34
CA GLU A 73 18.76 -7.38 19.21
C GLU A 73 17.78 -6.70 18.25
N PHE A 74 18.34 -5.89 17.34
CA PHE A 74 17.56 -5.20 16.32
C PHE A 74 16.53 -6.12 15.66
N PHE A 75 15.27 -5.69 15.65
CA PHE A 75 14.18 -6.39 14.99
C PHE A 75 13.18 -5.38 14.42
N ASN A 76 12.85 -5.51 13.14
CA ASN A 76 11.85 -4.67 12.49
C ASN A 76 11.19 -5.42 11.33
N THR A 77 9.87 -5.62 11.43
CA THR A 77 9.06 -6.23 10.38
C THR A 77 7.62 -5.75 10.47
N HIS A 78 6.76 -6.16 9.54
CA HIS A 78 5.37 -5.78 9.57
C HIS A 78 4.66 -6.35 10.81
N PRO A 79 3.97 -5.49 11.61
CA PRO A 79 3.47 -5.87 12.93
C PRO A 79 2.40 -6.97 12.92
N PHE A 80 1.69 -7.16 11.81
CA PHE A 80 0.64 -8.19 11.70
C PHE A 80 1.18 -9.55 11.26
N LEU A 81 2.41 -9.60 10.73
CA LEU A 81 3.05 -10.85 10.27
C LEU A 81 4.12 -11.38 11.25
N ILE A 82 4.39 -10.68 12.35
CA ILE A 82 5.38 -11.07 13.37
C ILE A 82 5.17 -12.50 13.87
N ASN A 83 3.92 -12.94 14.00
CA ASN A 83 3.58 -14.27 14.52
C ASN A 83 4.11 -15.40 13.64
N PHE A 84 4.33 -15.15 12.35
CA PHE A 84 5.02 -16.10 11.48
C PHE A 84 6.49 -16.29 11.89
N VAL A 85 7.22 -15.19 12.10
CA VAL A 85 8.61 -15.26 12.57
C VAL A 85 8.68 -15.90 13.94
N MET A 86 7.75 -15.50 14.82
CA MET A 86 7.71 -15.99 16.21
C MET A 86 7.55 -17.50 16.27
N GLY A 87 6.65 -18.08 15.47
CA GLY A 87 6.46 -19.53 15.44
C GLY A 87 7.71 -20.28 15.00
N ILE A 88 8.39 -19.79 13.96
CA ILE A 88 9.65 -20.40 13.49
C ILE A 88 10.74 -20.30 14.56
N ILE A 89 10.94 -19.11 15.15
CA ILE A 89 11.98 -18.90 16.16
C ILE A 89 11.73 -19.77 17.39
N LEU A 90 10.49 -19.89 17.86
CA LEU A 90 10.16 -20.76 18.99
C LEU A 90 10.44 -22.23 18.71
N SER A 91 10.23 -22.69 17.49
CA SER A 91 10.58 -24.06 17.14
C SER A 91 12.10 -24.28 17.11
N LEU A 92 12.88 -23.32 16.63
CA LEU A 92 14.35 -23.38 16.67
C LEU A 92 14.86 -23.35 18.12
N GLU A 93 14.31 -22.48 18.97
CA GLU A 93 14.62 -22.39 20.42
C GLU A 93 14.29 -23.72 21.13
N GLN A 94 13.13 -24.30 20.83
CA GLN A 94 12.67 -25.57 21.39
C GLN A 94 13.63 -26.71 21.07
N ASN A 95 14.15 -26.74 19.84
CA ASN A 95 15.11 -27.75 19.41
C ASN A 95 16.57 -27.41 19.78
N LYS A 96 16.78 -26.34 20.56
CA LYS A 96 18.11 -25.93 21.05
C LYS A 96 19.12 -25.70 19.91
N VAL A 97 18.65 -25.15 18.79
CA VAL A 97 19.50 -24.75 17.69
C VAL A 97 20.45 -23.66 18.14
N ASP A 98 21.65 -23.60 17.56
CA ASP A 98 22.65 -22.60 17.92
C ASP A 98 22.15 -21.16 17.71
N ILE A 99 22.54 -20.26 18.59
CA ILE A 99 22.11 -18.85 18.60
C ILE A 99 22.41 -18.13 17.28
N PRO A 100 23.58 -18.31 16.62
CA PRO A 100 23.85 -17.71 15.31
C PRO A 100 22.83 -18.11 14.24
N THR A 101 22.41 -19.36 14.21
CA THR A 101 21.39 -19.84 13.25
C THR A 101 20.02 -19.20 13.55
N ILE A 102 19.60 -19.15 14.83
CA ILE A 102 18.36 -18.48 15.24
C ILE A 102 18.35 -17.01 14.82
N ARG A 103 19.47 -16.29 15.06
CA ARG A 103 19.65 -14.90 14.62
C ARG A 103 19.56 -14.75 13.12
N ALA A 104 20.24 -15.61 12.36
CA ALA A 104 20.24 -15.56 10.90
C ALA A 104 18.82 -15.75 10.32
N VAL A 105 18.06 -16.69 10.84
CA VAL A 105 16.66 -16.93 10.43
C VAL A 105 15.78 -15.74 10.76
N ARG A 106 15.92 -15.16 11.97
CA ARG A 106 15.16 -13.98 12.38
C ARG A 106 15.45 -12.79 11.48
N VAL A 107 16.72 -12.51 11.19
CA VAL A 107 17.15 -11.41 10.30
C VAL A 107 16.66 -11.62 8.87
N ALA A 108 16.79 -12.84 8.34
CA ALA A 108 16.38 -13.17 6.98
C ALA A 108 14.86 -12.99 6.77
N ALA A 109 14.05 -13.19 7.81
CA ALA A 109 12.60 -13.03 7.74
C ALA A 109 12.12 -11.56 7.79
N MET A 110 12.90 -10.64 8.37
CA MET A 110 12.47 -9.25 8.63
C MET A 110 12.06 -8.50 7.36
N GLY A 111 12.95 -8.43 6.38
CA GLY A 111 12.76 -7.61 5.18
C GLY A 111 11.59 -8.09 4.31
N PRO A 112 11.58 -9.36 3.87
CA PRO A 112 10.50 -9.89 3.05
C PRO A 112 9.13 -9.76 3.68
N LEU A 113 9.00 -10.06 4.99
CA LEU A 113 7.72 -9.97 5.69
C LEU A 113 7.29 -8.51 5.92
N GLY A 114 8.24 -7.58 6.04
CA GLY A 114 7.94 -6.14 6.02
C GLY A 114 7.21 -5.76 4.73
N GLY A 115 7.82 -6.03 3.58
CA GLY A 115 7.24 -5.70 2.28
C GLY A 115 5.94 -6.43 1.96
N ILE A 116 5.85 -7.75 2.26
CA ILE A 116 4.61 -8.52 2.08
C ILE A 116 3.49 -7.95 2.95
N GLY A 117 3.80 -7.62 4.22
CA GLY A 117 2.82 -7.09 5.15
C GLY A 117 2.31 -5.71 4.72
N ASP A 118 3.19 -4.82 4.25
CA ASP A 118 2.81 -3.52 3.72
C ASP A 118 1.90 -3.67 2.49
N ALA A 119 2.26 -4.54 1.55
CA ALA A 119 1.44 -4.80 0.38
C ALA A 119 0.05 -5.35 0.74
N LEU A 120 -0.01 -6.30 1.67
CA LEU A 120 -1.26 -6.95 2.05
C LEU A 120 -2.18 -6.04 2.88
N PHE A 121 -1.62 -5.32 3.86
CA PHE A 121 -2.42 -4.52 4.80
C PHE A 121 -2.58 -3.08 4.34
N TRP A 122 -1.46 -2.35 4.14
CA TRP A 122 -1.51 -0.92 3.88
C TRP A 122 -1.89 -0.56 2.45
N PHE A 123 -1.50 -1.38 1.47
CA PHE A 123 -1.76 -1.11 0.07
C PHE A 123 -2.93 -1.92 -0.52
N THR A 124 -3.47 -2.90 0.19
CA THR A 124 -4.61 -3.70 -0.28
C THR A 124 -5.79 -3.60 0.67
N LEU A 125 -5.69 -4.16 1.87
CA LEU A 125 -6.82 -4.28 2.79
C LEU A 125 -7.35 -2.91 3.22
N VAL A 126 -6.47 -2.01 3.68
CA VAL A 126 -6.85 -0.69 4.18
C VAL A 126 -7.53 0.16 3.10
N PRO A 127 -6.97 0.36 1.89
CA PRO A 127 -7.63 1.16 0.86
C PRO A 127 -9.00 0.61 0.45
N ILE A 128 -9.13 -0.70 0.30
CA ILE A 128 -10.40 -1.32 -0.08
C ILE A 128 -11.47 -1.09 0.99
N VAL A 129 -11.15 -1.44 2.24
CA VAL A 129 -12.14 -1.35 3.33
C VAL A 129 -12.42 0.11 3.69
N ALA A 130 -11.40 0.99 3.65
CA ALA A 130 -11.57 2.41 3.86
C ALA A 130 -12.40 3.06 2.76
N GLY A 131 -12.20 2.69 1.49
CA GLY A 131 -13.00 3.18 0.36
C GLY A 131 -14.49 2.84 0.51
N ILE A 132 -14.82 1.60 0.87
CA ILE A 132 -16.19 1.17 1.13
C ILE A 132 -16.77 1.92 2.34
N SER A 133 -16.01 1.97 3.43
CA SER A 133 -16.40 2.61 4.69
C SER A 133 -16.66 4.11 4.54
N SER A 134 -15.76 4.82 3.85
CA SER A 134 -15.91 6.26 3.61
C SER A 134 -17.10 6.59 2.71
N ASN A 135 -17.35 5.78 1.67
CA ASN A 135 -18.53 5.94 0.81
C ASN A 135 -19.84 5.79 1.63
N MET A 136 -19.91 4.79 2.52
CA MET A 136 -21.05 4.62 3.43
C MET A 136 -21.22 5.82 4.36
N ALA A 137 -20.10 6.33 4.91
CA ALA A 137 -20.13 7.49 5.80
C ALA A 137 -20.58 8.78 5.11
N LEU A 138 -20.14 9.00 3.85
CA LEU A 138 -20.58 10.14 3.03
C LEU A 138 -22.07 10.11 2.75
N GLN A 139 -22.69 8.92 2.68
CA GLN A 139 -24.13 8.73 2.57
C GLN A 139 -24.89 8.87 3.90
N GLY A 140 -24.19 9.28 4.97
CA GLY A 140 -24.79 9.42 6.32
C GLY A 140 -24.95 8.09 7.07
N ASN A 141 -24.42 6.98 6.54
CA ASN A 141 -24.53 5.67 7.18
C ASN A 141 -23.41 5.47 8.21
N PHE A 142 -23.81 5.51 9.48
CA PHE A 142 -22.90 5.34 10.62
C PHE A 142 -22.25 3.96 10.72
N ALA A 143 -22.77 2.95 10.01
CA ALA A 143 -22.15 1.63 9.96
C ALA A 143 -20.80 1.60 9.22
N GLY A 144 -20.48 2.63 8.39
CA GLY A 144 -19.23 2.70 7.64
C GLY A 144 -17.98 2.56 8.50
N PRO A 145 -17.71 3.45 9.47
CA PRO A 145 -16.55 3.35 10.37
C PRO A 145 -16.49 2.04 11.16
N ILE A 146 -17.67 1.52 11.59
CA ILE A 146 -17.77 0.24 12.29
C ILE A 146 -17.33 -0.91 11.37
N LEU A 147 -17.76 -0.90 10.13
CA LEU A 147 -17.37 -1.88 9.11
C LEU A 147 -15.84 -1.94 8.97
N PHE A 148 -15.19 -0.76 8.85
CA PHE A 148 -13.74 -0.70 8.76
C PHE A 148 -13.06 -1.37 9.94
N LEU A 149 -13.46 -1.00 11.17
CA LEU A 149 -12.86 -1.54 12.38
C LEU A 149 -13.08 -3.06 12.50
N VAL A 150 -14.29 -3.53 12.20
CA VAL A 150 -14.62 -4.96 12.30
C VAL A 150 -13.84 -5.77 11.27
N VAL A 151 -13.88 -5.37 9.99
CA VAL A 151 -13.23 -6.13 8.91
C VAL A 151 -11.72 -6.14 9.09
N PHE A 152 -11.12 -4.98 9.36
CA PHE A 152 -9.66 -4.88 9.54
C PHE A 152 -9.19 -5.71 10.73
N ASN A 153 -9.85 -5.59 11.89
CA ASN A 153 -9.45 -6.33 13.07
C ASN A 153 -9.70 -7.84 12.93
N LEU A 154 -10.82 -8.25 12.35
CA LEU A 154 -11.10 -9.65 12.08
C LEU A 154 -9.99 -10.27 11.21
N PHE A 155 -9.63 -9.59 10.12
CA PHE A 155 -8.61 -10.07 9.20
C PHE A 155 -7.23 -10.19 9.87
N GLN A 156 -6.79 -9.14 10.61
CA GLN A 156 -5.50 -9.19 11.29
C GLN A 156 -5.43 -10.28 12.37
N PHE A 157 -6.52 -10.50 13.15
CA PHE A 157 -6.53 -11.54 14.17
C PHE A 157 -6.50 -12.94 13.55
N ILE A 158 -7.30 -13.19 12.52
CA ILE A 158 -7.27 -14.48 11.79
C ILE A 158 -5.85 -14.77 11.31
N ILE A 159 -5.19 -13.81 10.66
CA ILE A 159 -3.82 -13.99 10.16
C ILE A 159 -2.85 -14.25 11.32
N ARG A 160 -2.88 -13.49 12.42
CA ARG A 160 -1.97 -13.67 13.55
C ARG A 160 -2.07 -15.06 14.16
N PHE A 161 -3.28 -15.52 14.47
CA PHE A 161 -3.50 -16.85 15.06
C PHE A 161 -3.14 -17.96 14.07
N TRP A 162 -3.53 -17.80 12.81
CA TRP A 162 -3.21 -18.80 11.79
C TRP A 162 -1.71 -18.92 11.56
N LEU A 163 -1.01 -17.78 11.35
CA LEU A 163 0.43 -17.78 11.11
C LEU A 163 1.21 -18.35 12.30
N MET A 164 0.84 -18.00 13.53
CA MET A 164 1.49 -18.54 14.74
C MET A 164 1.46 -20.05 14.77
N ASN A 165 0.26 -20.64 14.60
CA ASN A 165 0.07 -22.07 14.66
C ASN A 165 0.73 -22.79 13.47
N TRP A 166 0.61 -22.21 12.29
CA TRP A 166 1.17 -22.79 11.07
C TRP A 166 2.69 -22.78 11.08
N SER A 167 3.30 -21.63 11.38
CA SER A 167 4.77 -21.49 11.38
C SER A 167 5.43 -22.28 12.49
N TYR A 168 4.81 -22.36 13.67
CA TYR A 168 5.32 -23.17 14.78
C TYR A 168 5.34 -24.67 14.43
N LYS A 169 4.29 -25.19 13.79
CA LYS A 169 4.25 -26.58 13.29
C LYS A 169 5.26 -26.81 12.17
N MET A 170 5.40 -25.86 11.26
CA MET A 170 6.42 -25.93 10.20
C MET A 170 7.84 -25.91 10.78
N GLY A 171 8.06 -25.14 11.83
CA GLY A 171 9.36 -25.03 12.45
C GLY A 171 9.94 -26.37 12.90
N GLU A 172 9.10 -27.30 13.41
CA GLU A 172 9.54 -28.66 13.74
C GLU A 172 10.02 -29.46 12.52
N SER A 173 9.36 -29.23 11.37
CA SER A 173 9.74 -29.85 10.08
C SER A 173 10.79 -29.05 9.33
N ALA A 174 11.03 -27.79 9.75
CA ALA A 174 11.77 -26.81 8.97
C ALA A 174 13.27 -26.83 9.24
N ILE A 175 13.76 -27.47 10.30
CA ILE A 175 15.20 -27.52 10.57
C ILE A 175 15.91 -28.26 9.44
N ASP A 176 15.40 -29.41 9.05
CA ASP A 176 15.97 -30.16 7.91
C ASP A 176 15.69 -29.43 6.59
N MET A 177 14.53 -28.80 6.45
CA MET A 177 14.13 -28.04 5.25
C MET A 177 14.85 -26.70 5.15
N LEU A 178 15.06 -25.97 6.26
CA LEU A 178 15.83 -24.72 6.30
C LEU A 178 17.32 -24.97 6.03
N THR A 179 17.90 -26.02 6.59
CA THR A 179 19.31 -26.37 6.37
C THR A 179 19.55 -26.79 4.93
N ALA A 180 18.60 -27.54 4.34
CA ALA A 180 18.68 -28.00 2.94
C ALA A 180 18.29 -26.90 1.94
N ASN A 181 17.38 -25.98 2.28
CA ASN A 181 16.75 -25.07 1.32
C ASN A 181 16.84 -23.58 1.70
N ALA A 182 17.67 -23.19 2.69
CA ALA A 182 17.78 -21.79 3.14
C ALA A 182 18.06 -20.81 1.97
N ARG A 183 18.86 -21.25 0.99
CA ARG A 183 19.17 -20.48 -0.22
C ARG A 183 17.94 -20.26 -1.10
N GLU A 184 17.10 -21.30 -1.26
CA GLU A 184 15.88 -21.20 -2.08
C GLU A 184 14.81 -20.35 -1.41
N PHE A 185 14.66 -20.43 -0.09
CA PHE A 185 13.78 -19.54 0.68
C PHE A 185 14.20 -18.06 0.53
N THR A 186 15.48 -17.77 0.71
CA THR A 186 16.00 -16.40 0.52
C THR A 186 15.79 -15.91 -0.91
N ARG A 187 15.99 -16.76 -1.89
CA ARG A 187 15.78 -16.45 -3.31
C ARG A 187 14.29 -16.21 -3.61
N ALA A 188 13.40 -17.09 -3.13
CA ALA A 188 11.97 -16.94 -3.30
C ALA A 188 11.44 -15.66 -2.63
N ALA A 189 11.88 -15.38 -1.39
CA ALA A 189 11.54 -14.15 -0.68
C ALA A 189 12.03 -12.91 -1.41
N SER A 190 13.26 -12.93 -1.96
CA SER A 190 13.81 -11.82 -2.75
C SER A 190 13.02 -11.62 -4.05
N ILE A 191 12.65 -12.68 -4.76
CA ILE A 191 11.83 -12.59 -5.97
C ILE A 191 10.46 -11.99 -5.64
N LEU A 192 9.81 -12.48 -4.59
CA LEU A 192 8.52 -11.93 -4.13
C LEU A 192 8.65 -10.45 -3.77
N GLY A 193 9.71 -10.08 -3.02
CA GLY A 193 9.99 -8.69 -2.67
C GLY A 193 10.14 -7.79 -3.91
N VAL A 194 10.87 -8.25 -4.93
CA VAL A 194 11.04 -7.51 -6.19
C VAL A 194 9.71 -7.37 -6.94
N ILE A 195 8.89 -8.43 -6.99
CA ILE A 195 7.56 -8.39 -7.62
C ILE A 195 6.66 -7.39 -6.90
N VAL A 196 6.62 -7.44 -5.56
CA VAL A 196 5.82 -6.52 -4.75
C VAL A 196 6.27 -5.07 -4.93
N VAL A 197 7.58 -4.80 -4.85
CA VAL A 197 8.13 -3.45 -5.08
C VAL A 197 7.84 -2.98 -6.50
N GLY A 198 7.97 -3.85 -7.50
CA GLY A 198 7.62 -3.52 -8.89
C GLY A 198 6.14 -3.15 -9.04
N ALA A 199 5.24 -3.93 -8.45
CA ALA A 199 3.81 -3.63 -8.43
C ALA A 199 3.50 -2.31 -7.69
N LEU A 200 4.17 -2.04 -6.56
CA LEU A 200 4.01 -0.78 -5.83
C LEU A 200 4.47 0.43 -6.64
N VAL A 201 5.59 0.32 -7.34
CA VAL A 201 6.08 1.39 -8.24
C VAL A 201 5.07 1.63 -9.36
N SER A 202 4.48 0.57 -9.93
CA SER A 202 3.48 0.69 -10.99
C SER A 202 2.17 1.32 -10.50
N VAL A 203 1.72 0.99 -9.28
CA VAL A 203 0.42 1.47 -8.75
C VAL A 203 0.52 2.86 -8.10
N TYR A 204 1.61 3.12 -7.38
CA TYR A 204 1.77 4.35 -6.56
C TYR A 204 2.87 5.28 -7.06
N GLY A 205 3.67 4.84 -8.02
CA GLY A 205 4.71 5.66 -8.62
C GLY A 205 4.21 6.55 -9.75
N SER A 206 2.90 6.55 -10.03
CA SER A 206 2.32 7.42 -11.06
C SER A 206 2.55 8.88 -10.70
N THR A 207 3.28 9.58 -11.57
CA THR A 207 3.51 11.00 -11.48
C THR A 207 2.89 11.62 -12.73
N GLU A 208 1.86 12.41 -12.55
CA GLU A 208 1.16 13.07 -13.64
C GLU A 208 1.79 14.45 -13.91
N ILE A 209 1.97 14.77 -15.18
CA ILE A 209 2.40 16.10 -15.60
C ILE A 209 1.18 16.99 -15.74
N ALA A 210 1.08 18.02 -14.90
CA ALA A 210 -0.02 18.99 -14.95
C ALA A 210 0.11 20.01 -16.11
N LEU A 211 1.19 19.95 -16.90
CA LEU A 211 1.49 20.90 -17.95
C LEU A 211 0.47 20.79 -19.10
N LYS A 212 -0.23 21.90 -19.36
CA LYS A 212 -1.12 22.07 -20.51
C LYS A 212 -0.56 23.17 -21.40
N VAL A 213 -0.55 22.93 -22.70
CA VAL A 213 -0.08 23.90 -23.69
C VAL A 213 -1.30 24.43 -24.43
N ASP A 214 -1.46 25.74 -24.45
CA ASP A 214 -2.55 26.38 -25.19
C ASP A 214 -2.34 26.18 -26.71
N ASN A 215 -3.38 25.69 -27.39
CA ASN A 215 -3.38 25.41 -28.83
C ASN A 215 -4.49 26.19 -29.54
N GLY A 216 -4.66 27.45 -29.19
CA GLY A 216 -5.68 28.30 -29.76
C GLY A 216 -7.07 28.12 -29.18
N THR A 217 -8.09 28.57 -29.90
CA THR A 217 -9.49 28.46 -29.54
C THR A 217 -10.26 27.66 -30.58
N THR A 218 -11.27 26.93 -30.16
CA THR A 218 -12.25 26.29 -31.05
C THR A 218 -13.65 26.72 -30.68
N GLN A 219 -14.54 26.79 -31.67
CA GLN A 219 -15.96 27.01 -31.43
C GLN A 219 -16.59 25.70 -30.98
N ALA A 220 -16.94 25.61 -29.70
CA ALA A 220 -17.64 24.44 -29.14
C ALA A 220 -19.13 24.67 -29.14
N PRO A 221 -19.94 23.67 -29.58
CA PRO A 221 -21.38 23.77 -29.54
C PRO A 221 -21.88 23.66 -28.09
N ILE A 222 -22.66 24.65 -27.66
CA ILE A 222 -23.31 24.67 -26.35
C ILE A 222 -24.83 24.58 -26.57
N PRO A 223 -25.47 23.49 -26.14
CA PRO A 223 -26.93 23.40 -26.19
C PRO A 223 -27.54 24.31 -25.11
N ILE A 224 -28.42 25.20 -25.52
CA ILE A 224 -29.20 26.07 -24.63
C ILE A 224 -30.64 25.57 -24.63
N GLU A 225 -31.16 25.33 -23.43
CA GLU A 225 -32.57 25.01 -23.24
C GLU A 225 -33.17 26.00 -22.25
N THR A 226 -34.18 26.76 -22.68
CA THR A 226 -34.80 27.78 -21.82
C THR A 226 -36.31 27.89 -22.13
N VAL A 227 -37.05 28.50 -21.19
CA VAL A 227 -38.48 28.78 -21.38
C VAL A 227 -38.65 30.27 -21.52
N VAL A 228 -39.27 30.69 -22.62
CA VAL A 228 -39.47 32.09 -22.97
C VAL A 228 -40.95 32.37 -23.15
N ASP A 229 -41.37 33.64 -23.02
CA ASP A 229 -42.68 34.05 -23.39
C ASP A 229 -42.88 34.02 -24.94
N ASN A 230 -44.04 33.63 -25.43
CA ASN A 230 -44.25 33.53 -26.88
C ASN A 230 -44.03 34.85 -27.62
N ALA A 231 -44.17 35.98 -26.92
CA ALA A 231 -43.87 37.30 -27.45
C ALA A 231 -42.38 37.53 -27.74
N GLU A 232 -41.51 36.80 -27.06
CA GLU A 232 -40.03 36.90 -27.17
C GLU A 232 -39.46 35.88 -28.18
N LEU A 233 -40.25 34.94 -28.68
CA LEU A 233 -39.80 33.96 -29.69
C LEU A 233 -39.13 34.56 -30.91
N PRO A 234 -39.57 35.72 -31.45
CA PRO A 234 -38.92 36.35 -32.59
C PRO A 234 -37.45 36.77 -32.30
N ASP A 235 -37.11 37.06 -31.05
CA ASP A 235 -35.74 37.46 -30.68
C ASP A 235 -34.74 36.29 -30.77
N TYR A 236 -35.25 35.06 -30.82
CA TYR A 236 -34.49 33.84 -30.95
C TYR A 236 -34.56 33.21 -32.34
N ALA A 237 -35.24 33.89 -33.31
CA ALA A 237 -35.49 33.33 -34.63
C ALA A 237 -34.21 32.91 -35.37
N ASP A 238 -33.13 33.69 -35.26
CA ASP A 238 -31.84 33.41 -35.89
C ASP A 238 -31.12 32.16 -35.36
N TYR A 239 -31.48 31.72 -34.16
CA TYR A 239 -30.94 30.50 -33.52
C TYR A 239 -31.85 29.29 -33.72
N LEU A 240 -33.15 29.53 -33.92
CA LEU A 240 -34.17 28.45 -33.97
C LEU A 240 -34.49 28.00 -35.40
N TYR A 241 -34.37 28.87 -36.38
CA TYR A 241 -34.84 28.61 -37.72
C TYR A 241 -33.74 28.79 -38.76
N VAL A 242 -33.86 28.07 -39.88
CA VAL A 242 -32.93 28.22 -41.01
C VAL A 242 -33.14 29.58 -41.68
N ASP A 243 -32.08 30.38 -41.76
CA ASP A 243 -32.10 31.74 -42.33
C ASP A 243 -33.19 32.67 -41.72
N GLY A 244 -33.53 32.47 -40.45
CA GLY A 244 -34.60 33.22 -39.76
C GLY A 244 -36.01 32.96 -40.29
N ASN A 245 -36.21 31.98 -41.18
CA ASN A 245 -37.50 31.59 -41.71
C ASN A 245 -38.22 30.64 -40.74
N THR A 246 -39.39 31.04 -40.23
CA THR A 246 -40.18 30.30 -39.24
C THR A 246 -40.77 28.99 -39.72
N ASP A 247 -40.60 28.61 -40.98
CA ASP A 247 -41.16 27.40 -41.56
C ASP A 247 -40.25 26.17 -41.41
N GLU A 248 -38.93 26.36 -41.13
CA GLU A 248 -37.97 25.26 -40.99
C GLU A 248 -37.05 25.47 -39.81
N LEU A 249 -37.07 24.54 -38.85
CA LEU A 249 -36.18 24.58 -37.67
C LEU A 249 -34.73 24.25 -38.05
N ALA A 250 -33.77 24.95 -37.49
CA ALA A 250 -32.37 24.66 -37.64
C ALA A 250 -32.01 23.29 -37.01
N GLU A 251 -30.98 22.64 -37.54
CA GLU A 251 -30.56 21.34 -37.07
C GLU A 251 -30.18 21.39 -35.58
N GLY A 252 -30.81 20.55 -34.75
CA GLY A 252 -30.61 20.53 -33.28
C GLY A 252 -31.43 21.57 -32.52
N SER A 253 -32.30 22.36 -33.20
CA SER A 253 -33.25 23.25 -32.54
C SER A 253 -34.62 22.63 -32.35
N SER A 254 -35.34 23.08 -31.32
CA SER A 254 -36.71 22.69 -31.08
C SER A 254 -37.51 23.80 -30.40
N VAL A 255 -38.79 23.90 -30.75
CA VAL A 255 -39.76 24.81 -30.10
C VAL A 255 -40.94 23.97 -29.64
N ARG A 256 -41.26 24.00 -28.35
CA ARG A 256 -42.37 23.29 -27.76
C ARG A 256 -43.26 24.25 -27.01
N ASP A 257 -44.47 24.42 -27.46
CA ASP A 257 -45.51 25.21 -26.76
C ASP A 257 -45.90 24.51 -25.45
N LEU A 258 -45.74 25.22 -24.33
CA LEU A 258 -46.10 24.76 -22.98
C LEU A 258 -47.50 25.18 -22.57
N GLY A 259 -48.19 25.96 -23.41
CA GLY A 259 -49.42 26.64 -23.03
C GLY A 259 -49.17 27.88 -22.16
N ASN A 260 -50.23 28.62 -21.81
CA ASN A 260 -50.17 29.84 -21.01
C ASN A 260 -49.27 30.96 -21.58
N GLY A 261 -49.07 30.98 -22.93
CA GLY A 261 -48.25 31.99 -23.58
C GLY A 261 -46.74 31.80 -23.46
N LYS A 262 -46.29 30.58 -23.08
CA LYS A 262 -44.86 30.23 -22.93
C LYS A 262 -44.47 29.08 -23.84
N SER A 263 -43.24 29.14 -24.36
CA SER A 263 -42.63 28.05 -25.14
C SER A 263 -41.25 27.67 -24.54
N GLN A 264 -40.99 26.39 -24.54
CA GLN A 264 -39.66 25.83 -24.30
C GLN A 264 -38.90 25.78 -25.62
N ILE A 265 -37.75 26.44 -25.66
CA ILE A 265 -36.89 26.46 -26.84
C ILE A 265 -35.58 25.75 -26.51
N SER A 266 -35.04 25.02 -27.47
CA SER A 266 -33.70 24.46 -27.42
C SER A 266 -32.99 24.79 -28.73
N PHE A 267 -31.77 25.26 -28.63
CA PHE A 267 -30.92 25.56 -29.77
C PHE A 267 -29.43 25.43 -29.38
N THR A 268 -28.59 25.33 -30.39
CA THR A 268 -27.13 25.25 -30.17
C THR A 268 -26.48 26.58 -30.51
N THR A 269 -25.77 27.15 -29.57
CA THR A 269 -24.87 28.29 -29.81
C THR A 269 -23.41 27.82 -29.81
N TYR A 270 -22.52 28.64 -30.35
CA TYR A 270 -21.09 28.32 -30.39
C TYR A 270 -20.33 29.33 -29.54
N GLU A 271 -19.57 28.83 -28.60
CA GLU A 271 -18.66 29.65 -27.80
C GLU A 271 -17.20 29.30 -28.08
N GLU A 272 -16.36 30.33 -28.12
CA GLU A 272 -14.92 30.08 -28.18
C GLU A 272 -14.41 29.48 -26.90
N GLN A 273 -13.95 28.25 -26.97
CA GLN A 273 -13.30 27.57 -25.87
C GLN A 273 -11.81 27.37 -26.14
N PRO A 274 -10.94 27.62 -25.15
CA PRO A 274 -9.51 27.39 -25.31
C PRO A 274 -9.24 25.89 -25.50
N VAL A 275 -8.51 25.56 -26.55
CA VAL A 275 -8.02 24.20 -26.79
C VAL A 275 -6.69 24.05 -26.10
N GLN A 276 -6.61 23.13 -25.16
CA GLN A 276 -5.38 22.83 -24.45
C GLN A 276 -4.90 21.42 -24.79
N ILE A 277 -3.64 21.30 -25.15
CA ILE A 277 -2.97 20.02 -25.30
C ILE A 277 -2.49 19.58 -23.92
N ASP A 278 -3.07 18.51 -23.40
CA ASP A 278 -2.68 17.86 -22.17
C ASP A 278 -1.46 16.98 -22.44
N ILE A 279 -0.30 17.41 -21.97
CA ILE A 279 0.99 16.72 -22.23
C ILE A 279 0.97 15.31 -21.64
N GLN A 280 0.34 15.11 -20.49
CA GLN A 280 0.22 13.78 -19.88
C GLN A 280 -0.52 12.81 -20.81
N LYS A 281 -1.66 13.22 -21.37
CA LYS A 281 -2.43 12.38 -22.30
C LYS A 281 -1.66 12.05 -23.57
N VAL A 282 -0.85 12.97 -24.07
CA VAL A 282 0.01 12.71 -25.23
C VAL A 282 1.07 11.69 -24.91
N LEU A 283 1.73 11.79 -23.76
CA LEU A 283 2.76 10.84 -23.31
C LEU A 283 2.16 9.45 -23.05
N ASP A 284 1.02 9.37 -22.40
CA ASP A 284 0.33 8.11 -22.12
C ASP A 284 -0.18 7.43 -23.41
N GLY A 285 -0.48 8.22 -24.44
CA GLY A 285 -0.79 7.71 -25.77
C GLY A 285 0.39 7.04 -26.49
N ILE A 286 1.63 7.37 -26.09
CA ILE A 286 2.85 6.78 -26.64
C ILE A 286 3.26 5.57 -25.80
N ILE A 287 3.47 5.77 -24.51
CA ILE A 287 3.78 4.73 -23.52
C ILE A 287 3.09 5.13 -22.21
N PRO A 288 2.15 4.34 -21.70
CA PRO A 288 1.56 4.56 -20.39
C PRO A 288 2.64 4.63 -19.31
N ASP A 289 2.48 5.55 -18.36
CA ASP A 289 3.41 5.75 -17.25
C ASP A 289 4.87 6.04 -17.68
N LEU A 290 5.07 6.72 -18.81
CA LEU A 290 6.41 7.01 -19.34
C LEU A 290 7.27 7.83 -18.36
N VAL A 291 6.67 8.77 -17.63
CA VAL A 291 7.38 9.63 -16.66
C VAL A 291 7.87 8.83 -15.45
N PRO A 292 7.04 8.06 -14.75
CA PRO A 292 7.48 7.14 -13.70
C PRO A 292 8.56 6.15 -14.17
N LEU A 293 8.41 5.63 -15.38
CA LEU A 293 9.40 4.73 -15.97
C LEU A 293 10.75 5.42 -16.15
N ALA A 294 10.76 6.63 -16.71
CA ALA A 294 11.97 7.41 -16.91
C ALA A 294 12.67 7.76 -15.60
N ILE A 295 11.91 8.17 -14.58
CA ILE A 295 12.42 8.43 -13.22
C ILE A 295 13.02 7.15 -12.63
N THR A 296 12.33 6.03 -12.73
CA THR A 296 12.81 4.74 -12.22
C THR A 296 14.13 4.31 -12.89
N LEU A 297 14.22 4.43 -14.21
CA LEU A 297 15.45 4.12 -14.97
C LEU A 297 16.60 5.08 -14.61
N LEU A 298 16.32 6.36 -14.40
CA LEU A 298 17.30 7.35 -13.94
C LEU A 298 17.85 6.97 -12.56
N LEU A 299 16.95 6.66 -11.61
CA LEU A 299 17.35 6.24 -10.26
C LEU A 299 18.15 4.94 -10.30
N TYR A 300 17.73 3.96 -11.08
CA TYR A 300 18.48 2.73 -11.29
C TYR A 300 19.89 3.02 -11.82
N TRP A 301 20.02 3.88 -12.82
CA TRP A 301 21.33 4.26 -13.37
C TRP A 301 22.22 4.95 -12.33
N LEU A 302 21.65 5.87 -11.54
CA LEU A 302 22.36 6.57 -10.45
C LEU A 302 22.86 5.59 -9.39
N LEU A 303 22.02 4.67 -8.95
CA LEU A 303 22.37 3.67 -7.96
C LEU A 303 23.39 2.66 -8.50
N ALA A 304 23.11 2.06 -9.66
CA ALA A 304 23.90 0.95 -10.22
C ALA A 304 25.25 1.42 -10.82
N LYS A 305 25.25 2.54 -11.55
CA LYS A 305 26.44 3.00 -12.32
C LYS A 305 27.20 4.12 -11.61
N LYS A 306 26.50 5.06 -10.99
CA LYS A 306 27.13 6.20 -10.30
C LYS A 306 27.36 5.95 -8.82
N LYS A 307 26.94 4.80 -8.30
CA LYS A 307 27.09 4.38 -6.88
C LYS A 307 26.49 5.41 -5.89
N TRP A 308 25.44 6.08 -6.28
CA TRP A 308 24.69 6.93 -5.37
C TRP A 308 24.07 6.09 -4.25
N THR A 309 23.94 6.69 -3.08
CA THR A 309 23.20 6.06 -1.98
C THR A 309 21.69 6.32 -2.15
N PRO A 310 20.82 5.47 -1.59
CA PRO A 310 19.37 5.72 -1.58
C PRO A 310 19.00 7.10 -1.02
N ILE A 311 19.76 7.62 -0.05
CA ILE A 311 19.54 8.94 0.55
C ILE A 311 19.67 10.05 -0.50
N TYR A 312 20.70 10.02 -1.34
CA TYR A 312 20.86 11.00 -2.42
C TYR A 312 19.74 10.92 -3.45
N CYS A 313 19.25 9.73 -3.75
CA CYS A 313 18.11 9.52 -4.64
C CYS A 313 16.82 10.10 -4.03
N ILE A 314 16.57 9.89 -2.75
CA ILE A 314 15.42 10.46 -2.03
C ILE A 314 15.49 12.00 -2.04
N MET A 315 16.66 12.56 -1.74
CA MET A 315 16.86 14.03 -1.79
C MET A 315 16.66 14.60 -3.20
N LEU A 316 17.12 13.89 -4.23
CA LEU A 316 16.87 14.28 -5.62
C LEU A 316 15.37 14.32 -5.93
N LEU A 317 14.63 13.26 -5.58
CA LEU A 317 13.19 13.21 -5.79
C LEU A 317 12.44 14.29 -5.02
N LEU A 318 12.84 14.55 -3.77
CA LEU A 318 12.25 15.62 -2.97
C LEU A 318 12.44 16.99 -3.66
N VAL A 319 13.66 17.27 -4.10
CA VAL A 319 13.96 18.54 -4.82
C VAL A 319 13.19 18.62 -6.12
N MET A 320 13.15 17.54 -6.91
CA MET A 320 12.38 17.50 -8.16
C MET A 320 10.89 17.72 -7.92
N GLY A 321 10.31 17.07 -6.89
CA GLY A 321 8.89 17.23 -6.55
C GLY A 321 8.55 18.65 -6.11
N VAL A 322 9.36 19.25 -5.21
CA VAL A 322 9.15 20.64 -4.74
C VAL A 322 9.29 21.64 -5.87
N LEU A 323 10.35 21.52 -6.70
CA LEU A 323 10.54 22.40 -7.84
C LEU A 323 9.47 22.20 -8.90
N GLY A 324 9.10 20.96 -9.19
CA GLY A 324 8.03 20.61 -10.13
C GLY A 324 6.69 21.20 -9.72
N ALA A 325 6.32 21.07 -8.46
CA ALA A 325 5.10 21.67 -7.92
C ALA A 325 5.14 23.22 -7.98
N TYR A 326 6.31 23.83 -7.70
CA TYR A 326 6.46 25.28 -7.76
C TYR A 326 6.28 25.86 -9.17
N ILE A 327 6.75 25.15 -10.20
CA ILE A 327 6.60 25.58 -11.60
C ILE A 327 5.33 25.03 -12.27
N GLY A 328 4.47 24.33 -11.55
CA GLY A 328 3.23 23.75 -12.08
C GLY A 328 3.46 22.56 -13.03
N LEU A 329 4.55 21.82 -12.83
CA LEU A 329 4.86 20.64 -13.64
C LEU A 329 4.11 19.40 -13.14
N PHE A 330 3.88 19.29 -11.82
CA PHE A 330 3.20 18.20 -11.12
C PHE A 330 2.01 18.69 -10.32
#